data_43518fe022f042dc540d4d78bbccaf93
#
_entry.id   43518fe022f042dc540d4d78bbccaf93
#
_cell.length_a   1.000
_cell.length_b   1.000
_cell.length_c   1.000
_cell.angle_alpha   90.00
_cell.angle_beta   90.00
_cell.angle_gamma   90.00
#
_symmetry.space_group_name_H-M   'P 1'
#
loop_
_entity.id
_entity.type
_entity.pdbx_description
1 polymer ?
#
loop_
_entity_poly.entity_id
_entity_poly.type
_entity_poly.pdbx_seq_one_letter_code
_entity_poly.pdbx_strand_id
1 'polypeptide(L)'
;MASRKDLILISSWIKRDSKVLDLGCGNGELLKLLKQEKNVNGYGIDNNVDNIKKSLKNDINVLQMDLDNGLDDFENNSFDYVVLAQSLQVVKNPKFLIDDMLRVGDEIIVSFPNMGHWAARIQLFFSGVMPVTSNLPYRWHNTPN
;
A
#
# COMPACT_ATOMS: atom_id res chain seq x y z
N MET A 1 10.53 -3.72 17.24
CA MET A 1 9.71 -3.27 16.08
C MET A 1 8.28 -3.68 16.34
N ALA A 2 7.33 -2.76 16.35
CA ALA A 2 5.92 -3.14 16.41
C ALA A 2 5.60 -3.95 15.13
N SER A 3 5.15 -5.20 15.33
CA SER A 3 4.71 -6.03 14.21
C SER A 3 3.57 -5.31 13.49
N ARG A 4 3.71 -5.01 12.21
CA ARG A 4 2.64 -4.44 11.38
C ARG A 4 1.58 -5.53 11.15
N LYS A 5 0.62 -5.59 12.06
CA LYS A 5 -0.47 -6.59 12.04
C LYS A 5 -1.29 -6.54 10.75
N ASP A 6 -1.36 -5.37 10.12
CA ASP A 6 -1.98 -5.17 8.80
C ASP A 6 -1.29 -6.01 7.72
N LEU A 7 0.04 -6.04 7.69
CA LEU A 7 0.79 -6.82 6.69
C LEU A 7 0.60 -8.33 6.88
N ILE A 8 0.53 -8.79 8.13
CA ILE A 8 0.25 -10.20 8.45
C ILE A 8 -1.15 -10.59 7.96
N LEU A 9 -2.15 -9.71 8.19
CA LEU A 9 -3.51 -9.94 7.74
C LEU A 9 -3.59 -9.97 6.20
N ILE A 10 -2.98 -8.99 5.52
CA ILE A 10 -2.92 -8.95 4.06
C ILE A 10 -2.22 -10.21 3.53
N SER A 11 -1.08 -10.59 4.12
CA SER A 11 -0.38 -11.82 3.75
C SER A 11 -1.27 -13.05 3.87
N SER A 12 -2.15 -13.13 4.88
CA SER A 12 -3.02 -14.31 5.07
C SER A 12 -4.00 -14.55 3.90
N TRP A 13 -4.39 -13.51 3.18
CA TRP A 13 -5.30 -13.60 2.03
C TRP A 13 -4.61 -13.97 0.72
N ILE A 14 -3.31 -13.71 0.60
CA ILE A 14 -2.53 -13.96 -0.62
C ILE A 14 -2.10 -15.43 -0.67
N LYS A 15 -2.33 -16.10 -1.80
CA LYS A 15 -1.94 -17.49 -2.03
C LYS A 15 -0.43 -17.63 -2.25
N ARG A 16 0.07 -18.86 -2.05
CA ARG A 16 1.47 -19.19 -2.37
C ARG A 16 1.71 -19.13 -3.89
N ASP A 17 2.95 -18.85 -4.26
CA ASP A 17 3.42 -18.85 -5.66
C ASP A 17 2.69 -17.84 -6.57
N SER A 18 1.98 -16.87 -5.98
CA SER A 18 1.24 -15.83 -6.70
C SER A 18 2.17 -14.74 -7.23
N LYS A 19 1.69 -14.01 -8.25
CA LYS A 19 2.29 -12.78 -8.75
C LYS A 19 1.57 -11.58 -8.14
N VAL A 20 2.28 -10.75 -7.39
CA VAL A 20 1.70 -9.66 -6.59
C VAL A 20 2.31 -8.31 -6.98
N LEU A 21 1.45 -7.31 -7.18
CA LEU A 21 1.83 -5.90 -7.34
C LEU A 21 1.45 -5.12 -6.07
N ASP A 22 2.42 -4.49 -5.42
CA ASP A 22 2.23 -3.68 -4.20
C ASP A 22 2.40 -2.19 -4.53
N LEU A 23 1.29 -1.45 -4.49
CA LEU A 23 1.22 -0.03 -4.82
C LEU A 23 1.51 0.83 -3.59
N GLY A 24 2.54 1.68 -3.68
CA GLY A 24 3.07 2.41 -2.54
C GLY A 24 3.79 1.48 -1.56
N CYS A 25 4.66 0.61 -2.09
CA CYS A 25 5.28 -0.48 -1.34
C CYS A 25 6.23 -0.03 -0.21
N GLY A 26 6.56 1.25 -0.13
CA GLY A 26 7.49 1.79 0.87
C GLY A 26 8.87 1.11 0.79
N ASN A 27 9.32 0.58 1.92
CA ASN A 27 10.59 -0.15 2.01
C ASN A 27 10.49 -1.65 1.62
N GLY A 28 9.35 -2.09 1.06
CA GLY A 28 9.13 -3.44 0.57
C GLY A 28 8.86 -4.49 1.65
N GLU A 29 8.41 -4.08 2.84
CA GLU A 29 8.16 -5.00 3.97
C GLU A 29 7.14 -6.09 3.63
N LEU A 30 6.02 -5.74 2.98
CA LEU A 30 4.99 -6.71 2.58
C LEU A 30 5.56 -7.72 1.59
N LEU A 31 6.21 -7.25 0.53
CA LEU A 31 6.77 -8.11 -0.51
C LEU A 31 7.87 -9.02 0.03
N LYS A 32 8.69 -8.52 0.95
CA LYS A 32 9.70 -9.33 1.64
C LYS A 32 9.06 -10.46 2.45
N LEU A 33 8.02 -10.16 3.22
CA LEU A 33 7.25 -11.14 3.99
C LEU A 33 6.65 -12.21 3.06
N LEU A 34 5.98 -11.78 1.98
CA LEU A 34 5.35 -12.67 1.01
C LEU A 34 6.36 -13.57 0.27
N LYS A 35 7.52 -13.01 -0.09
CA LYS A 35 8.62 -13.76 -0.73
C LYS A 35 9.13 -14.86 0.21
N GLN A 36 9.36 -14.53 1.48
CA GLN A 36 9.90 -15.47 2.48
C GLN A 36 8.91 -16.57 2.88
N GLU A 37 7.66 -16.21 3.10
CA GLU A 37 6.67 -17.16 3.64
C GLU A 37 5.90 -17.93 2.58
N LYS A 38 5.72 -17.33 1.39
CA LYS A 38 4.79 -17.84 0.38
C LYS A 38 5.39 -17.98 -1.03
N ASN A 39 6.68 -17.72 -1.20
CA ASN A 39 7.36 -17.78 -2.52
C ASN A 39 6.68 -16.92 -3.59
N VAL A 40 6.16 -15.75 -3.20
CA VAL A 40 5.46 -14.83 -4.10
C VAL A 40 6.44 -14.14 -5.04
N ASN A 41 6.07 -14.01 -6.32
CA ASN A 41 6.76 -13.17 -7.29
C ASN A 41 6.22 -11.73 -7.17
N GLY A 42 6.88 -10.92 -6.33
CA GLY A 42 6.42 -9.60 -5.96
C GLY A 42 7.09 -8.47 -6.73
N TYR A 43 6.27 -7.48 -7.10
CA TYR A 43 6.70 -6.20 -7.69
C TYR A 43 6.14 -5.06 -6.87
N GLY A 44 6.97 -4.07 -6.54
CA GLY A 44 6.56 -2.87 -5.83
C GLY A 44 6.54 -1.64 -6.72
N ILE A 45 5.68 -0.70 -6.39
CA ILE A 45 5.68 0.64 -6.96
C ILE A 45 5.81 1.64 -5.80
N ASP A 46 6.69 2.61 -5.93
CA ASP A 46 6.80 3.75 -5.00
C ASP A 46 7.33 4.98 -5.77
N ASN A 47 6.97 6.18 -5.35
CA ASN A 47 7.50 7.41 -5.95
C ASN A 47 8.71 7.95 -5.18
N ASN A 48 8.95 7.50 -3.95
CA ASN A 48 10.02 7.97 -3.09
C ASN A 48 11.32 7.19 -3.32
N VAL A 49 12.35 7.89 -3.79
CA VAL A 49 13.67 7.32 -4.12
C VAL A 49 14.33 6.61 -2.93
N ASP A 50 14.14 7.11 -1.70
CA ASP A 50 14.75 6.49 -0.51
C ASP A 50 14.04 5.19 -0.12
N ASN A 51 12.74 5.09 -0.34
CA ASN A 51 11.98 3.85 -0.21
C ASN A 51 12.46 2.81 -1.25
N ILE A 52 12.57 3.22 -2.49
CA ILE A 52 13.08 2.38 -3.59
C ILE A 52 14.46 1.81 -3.26
N LYS A 53 15.40 2.66 -2.80
CA LYS A 53 16.73 2.21 -2.39
C LYS A 53 16.69 1.16 -1.27
N LYS A 54 15.75 1.31 -0.31
CA LYS A 54 15.57 0.34 0.79
C LYS A 54 14.98 -0.97 0.27
N SER A 55 13.98 -0.91 -0.62
CA SER A 55 13.39 -2.09 -1.25
C SER A 55 14.40 -2.88 -2.06
N LEU A 56 15.24 -2.22 -2.86
CA LEU A 56 16.33 -2.86 -3.61
C LEU A 56 17.34 -3.54 -2.69
N LYS A 57 17.71 -2.93 -1.55
CA LYS A 57 18.57 -3.56 -0.54
C LYS A 57 17.94 -4.81 0.11
N ASN A 58 16.61 -4.89 0.11
CA ASN A 58 15.87 -6.05 0.57
C ASN A 58 15.62 -7.11 -0.51
N ASP A 59 16.25 -6.97 -1.69
CA ASP A 59 16.11 -7.85 -2.85
C ASP A 59 14.64 -7.95 -3.33
N ILE A 60 13.97 -6.79 -3.39
CA ILE A 60 12.60 -6.62 -3.90
C ILE A 60 12.65 -5.89 -5.24
N ASN A 61 11.95 -6.42 -6.24
CA ASN A 61 11.74 -5.74 -7.51
C ASN A 61 10.84 -4.52 -7.29
N VAL A 62 11.32 -3.32 -7.61
CA VAL A 62 10.57 -2.09 -7.42
C VAL A 62 10.75 -1.16 -8.60
N LEU A 63 9.65 -0.52 -9.01
CA LEU A 63 9.59 0.49 -10.06
C LEU A 63 9.30 1.86 -9.44
N GLN A 64 9.97 2.89 -9.96
CA GLN A 64 9.64 4.27 -9.61
C GLN A 64 8.48 4.75 -10.49
N MET A 65 7.33 4.97 -9.86
CA MET A 65 6.13 5.42 -10.57
C MET A 65 5.23 6.23 -9.62
N ASP A 66 4.55 7.22 -10.17
CA ASP A 66 3.51 7.98 -9.47
C ASP A 66 2.15 7.32 -9.75
N LEU A 67 1.46 6.88 -8.71
CA LEU A 67 0.16 6.21 -8.79
C LEU A 67 -0.95 7.10 -9.36
N ASP A 68 -0.79 8.44 -9.29
CA ASP A 68 -1.72 9.38 -9.90
C ASP A 68 -1.71 9.35 -11.44
N ASN A 69 -0.67 8.78 -12.04
CA ASN A 69 -0.57 8.57 -13.50
C ASN A 69 -1.24 7.28 -13.98
N GLY A 70 -1.78 6.45 -13.07
CA GLY A 70 -2.41 5.18 -13.39
C GLY A 70 -1.41 4.03 -13.59
N LEU A 71 -1.92 2.90 -14.08
CA LEU A 71 -1.18 1.65 -14.27
C LEU A 71 -1.12 1.22 -15.75
N ASP A 72 -1.14 2.17 -16.69
CA ASP A 72 -1.20 1.90 -18.14
C ASP A 72 -0.03 1.06 -18.66
N ASP A 73 1.12 1.09 -17.96
CA ASP A 73 2.29 0.27 -18.30
C ASP A 73 2.10 -1.24 -18.02
N PHE A 74 1.01 -1.62 -17.35
CA PHE A 74 0.71 -3.00 -17.00
C PHE A 74 -0.45 -3.55 -17.85
N GLU A 75 -0.26 -4.77 -18.34
CA GLU A 75 -1.30 -5.48 -19.09
C GLU A 75 -2.48 -5.89 -18.18
N ASN A 76 -3.65 -6.10 -18.81
CA ASN A 76 -4.83 -6.59 -18.11
C ASN A 76 -4.55 -7.99 -17.52
N ASN A 77 -5.06 -8.24 -16.30
CA ASN A 77 -4.93 -9.53 -15.60
C ASN A 77 -3.49 -10.04 -15.55
N SER A 78 -2.52 -9.13 -15.39
CA SER A 78 -1.09 -9.48 -15.36
C SER A 78 -0.58 -9.86 -13.98
N PHE A 79 -1.41 -9.69 -12.92
CA PHE A 79 -1.12 -10.07 -11.54
C PHE A 79 -2.30 -10.82 -10.92
N ASP A 80 -2.00 -11.79 -10.04
CA ASP A 80 -3.02 -12.49 -9.26
C ASP A 80 -3.60 -11.55 -8.18
N TYR A 81 -2.75 -10.72 -7.59
CA TYR A 81 -3.14 -9.73 -6.57
C TYR A 81 -2.53 -8.36 -6.83
N VAL A 82 -3.36 -7.31 -6.71
CA VAL A 82 -2.89 -5.92 -6.63
C VAL A 82 -3.23 -5.38 -5.25
N VAL A 83 -2.22 -4.95 -4.51
CA VAL A 83 -2.36 -4.48 -3.12
C VAL A 83 -2.13 -2.98 -3.05
N LEU A 84 -2.96 -2.27 -2.28
CA LEU A 84 -2.78 -0.87 -1.92
C LEU A 84 -2.91 -0.74 -0.40
N ALA A 85 -1.77 -0.85 0.30
CA ALA A 85 -1.73 -0.86 1.76
C ALA A 85 -1.51 0.53 2.34
N GLN A 86 -2.57 1.10 2.97
CA GLN A 86 -2.54 2.39 3.68
C GLN A 86 -2.10 3.59 2.81
N SER A 87 -2.27 3.52 1.49
CA SER A 87 -1.85 4.57 0.55
C SER A 87 -3.01 5.24 -0.18
N LEU A 88 -4.25 4.75 -0.04
CA LEU A 88 -5.42 5.29 -0.76
C LEU A 88 -5.67 6.77 -0.46
N GLN A 89 -5.43 7.20 0.78
CA GLN A 89 -5.68 8.58 1.23
C GLN A 89 -4.69 9.61 0.66
N VAL A 90 -3.61 9.18 0.02
CA VAL A 90 -2.63 10.10 -0.59
C VAL A 90 -2.75 10.17 -2.12
N VAL A 91 -3.68 9.40 -2.70
CA VAL A 91 -3.96 9.39 -4.14
C VAL A 91 -4.99 10.47 -4.46
N LYS A 92 -4.75 11.27 -5.51
CA LYS A 92 -5.64 12.37 -5.92
C LYS A 92 -6.95 11.87 -6.55
N ASN A 93 -6.87 10.78 -7.31
CA ASN A 93 -8.03 10.18 -7.96
C ASN A 93 -8.17 8.70 -7.58
N PRO A 94 -8.66 8.39 -6.36
CA PRO A 94 -8.74 7.02 -5.87
C PRO A 94 -9.66 6.13 -6.70
N LYS A 95 -10.73 6.68 -7.29
CA LYS A 95 -11.63 5.91 -8.15
C LYS A 95 -10.89 5.41 -9.40
N PHE A 96 -10.17 6.28 -10.08
CA PHE A 96 -9.38 5.93 -11.27
C PHE A 96 -8.35 4.85 -10.95
N LEU A 97 -7.62 4.99 -9.84
CA LEU A 97 -6.63 3.98 -9.42
C LEU A 97 -7.29 2.62 -9.11
N ILE A 98 -8.46 2.61 -8.45
CA ILE A 98 -9.18 1.35 -8.15
C ILE A 98 -9.66 0.68 -9.45
N ASP A 99 -10.19 1.44 -10.40
CA ASP A 99 -10.60 0.92 -11.70
C ASP A 99 -9.40 0.28 -12.45
N ASP A 100 -8.23 0.91 -12.40
CA ASP A 100 -6.98 0.38 -12.95
C ASP A 100 -6.46 -0.86 -12.19
N MET A 101 -6.55 -0.88 -10.86
CA MET A 101 -6.20 -2.06 -10.07
C MET A 101 -7.07 -3.27 -10.46
N LEU A 102 -8.38 -3.06 -10.67
CA LEU A 102 -9.32 -4.11 -11.13
C LEU A 102 -9.04 -4.57 -12.57
N ARG A 103 -8.43 -3.73 -13.39
CA ARG A 103 -8.00 -4.08 -14.75
C ARG A 103 -6.74 -4.95 -14.74
N VAL A 104 -5.79 -4.61 -13.88
CA VAL A 104 -4.44 -5.20 -13.85
C VAL A 104 -4.37 -6.49 -13.04
N GLY A 105 -5.21 -6.62 -11.99
CA GLY A 105 -5.21 -7.75 -11.07
C GLY A 105 -6.51 -8.55 -11.07
N ASP A 106 -6.38 -9.86 -10.84
CA ASP A 106 -7.55 -10.73 -10.66
C ASP A 106 -8.27 -10.46 -9.33
N GLU A 107 -7.51 -10.20 -8.27
CA GLU A 107 -8.01 -9.81 -6.95
C GLU A 107 -7.32 -8.52 -6.47
N ILE A 108 -8.08 -7.60 -5.85
CA ILE A 108 -7.50 -6.39 -5.26
C ILE A 108 -7.64 -6.39 -3.74
N ILE A 109 -6.62 -5.90 -3.06
CA ILE A 109 -6.61 -5.73 -1.59
C ILE A 109 -6.32 -4.27 -1.28
N VAL A 110 -7.29 -3.58 -0.69
CA VAL A 110 -7.13 -2.19 -0.27
C VAL A 110 -7.26 -2.08 1.23
N SER A 111 -6.30 -1.48 1.89
CA SER A 111 -6.39 -1.16 3.32
C SER A 111 -6.25 0.33 3.57
N PHE A 112 -6.95 0.81 4.59
CA PHE A 112 -6.91 2.20 5.02
C PHE A 112 -6.93 2.28 6.54
N PRO A 113 -6.42 3.38 7.13
CA PRO A 113 -6.40 3.55 8.58
C PRO A 113 -7.80 3.58 9.17
N ASN A 114 -7.98 2.87 10.30
CA ASN A 114 -9.25 2.91 11.02
C ASN A 114 -9.41 4.21 11.81
N MET A 115 -10.06 5.20 11.21
CA MET A 115 -10.38 6.49 11.85
C MET A 115 -11.38 6.37 13.00
N GLY A 116 -12.13 5.26 13.07
CA GLY A 116 -13.06 4.95 14.16
C GLY A 116 -12.39 4.38 15.42
N HIS A 117 -11.08 4.15 15.41
CA HIS A 117 -10.36 3.67 16.58
C HIS A 117 -10.50 4.65 17.76
N TRP A 118 -10.74 4.14 18.96
CA TRP A 118 -11.05 4.96 20.14
C TRP A 118 -10.02 6.06 20.44
N ALA A 119 -8.72 5.79 20.23
CA ALA A 119 -7.67 6.79 20.41
C ALA A 119 -7.77 7.96 19.42
N ALA A 120 -8.09 7.68 18.14
CA ALA A 120 -8.33 8.70 17.13
C ALA A 120 -9.58 9.54 17.48
N ARG A 121 -10.64 8.87 17.95
CA ARG A 121 -11.88 9.55 18.40
C ARG A 121 -11.65 10.45 19.61
N ILE A 122 -10.89 9.98 20.61
CA ILE A 122 -10.53 10.79 21.78
C ILE A 122 -9.70 12.00 21.38
N GLN A 123 -8.68 11.81 20.54
CA GLN A 123 -7.88 12.93 20.06
C GLN A 123 -8.72 13.95 19.30
N LEU A 124 -9.59 13.49 18.39
CA LEU A 124 -10.53 14.37 17.68
C LEU A 124 -11.45 15.13 18.64
N PHE A 125 -11.99 14.43 19.64
CA PHE A 125 -12.91 15.01 20.61
C PHE A 125 -12.26 16.13 21.47
N PHE A 126 -11.02 15.92 21.94
CA PHE A 126 -10.34 16.90 22.80
C PHE A 126 -9.59 17.99 22.03
N SER A 127 -9.07 17.69 20.84
CA SER A 127 -8.25 18.65 20.07
C SER A 127 -9.02 19.35 18.94
N GLY A 128 -10.16 18.80 18.51
CA GLY A 128 -10.94 19.33 17.40
C GLY A 128 -10.22 19.26 16.03
N VAL A 129 -9.07 18.59 15.97
CA VAL A 129 -8.25 18.48 14.76
C VAL A 129 -8.07 17.02 14.36
N MET A 130 -7.83 16.78 13.06
CA MET A 130 -7.59 15.45 12.52
C MET A 130 -6.45 14.76 13.28
N PRO A 131 -6.64 13.52 13.76
CA PRO A 131 -5.60 12.79 14.47
C PRO A 131 -4.38 12.56 13.58
N VAL A 132 -3.20 12.87 14.10
CA VAL A 132 -1.92 12.52 13.48
C VAL A 132 -1.33 11.36 14.25
N THR A 133 -1.17 10.22 13.57
CA THR A 133 -0.64 8.98 14.14
C THR A 133 0.47 8.43 13.25
N SER A 134 1.17 7.39 13.70
CA SER A 134 2.17 6.70 12.87
C SER A 134 1.59 6.16 11.55
N ASN A 135 0.29 5.84 11.54
CA ASN A 135 -0.44 5.34 10.36
C ASN A 135 -1.15 6.44 9.57
N LEU A 136 -1.24 7.66 10.14
CA LEU A 136 -1.80 8.86 9.54
C LEU A 136 -0.83 10.02 9.81
N PRO A 137 0.33 10.07 9.12
CA PRO A 137 1.36 11.07 9.41
C PRO A 137 1.05 12.47 8.88
N TYR A 138 -0.02 12.60 8.09
CA TYR A 138 -0.41 13.86 7.46
C TYR A 138 -1.44 14.62 8.30
N ARG A 139 -1.28 15.94 8.37
CA ARG A 139 -2.34 16.82 8.84
C ARG A 139 -3.34 17.06 7.71
N TRP A 140 -4.57 17.42 8.07
CA TRP A 140 -5.65 17.67 7.13
C TRP A 140 -5.25 18.58 5.93
N HIS A 141 -4.48 19.64 6.19
CA HIS A 141 -4.02 20.57 5.17
C HIS A 141 -2.81 20.06 4.33
N ASN A 142 -2.22 18.96 4.71
CA ASN A 142 -1.08 18.33 3.99
C ASN A 142 -1.46 16.98 3.37
N THR A 143 -2.71 16.54 3.56
CA THR A 143 -3.21 15.36 2.87
C THR A 143 -3.45 15.75 1.42
N PRO A 144 -2.81 15.12 0.42
CA PRO A 144 -3.11 15.36 -0.98
C PRO A 144 -4.59 15.06 -1.24
N ASN A 145 -5.31 16.02 -1.81
CA ASN A 145 -6.68 15.86 -2.30
C ASN A 145 -6.66 15.95 -3.79
#